data_d86bd158ad90f1afed3a56dc7ea62a79
#
_entry.id   d86bd158ad90f1afed3a56dc7ea62a79
#
_cell.length_a   1.000
_cell.length_b   1.000
_cell.length_c   1.000
_cell.angle_alpha   90.00
_cell.angle_beta   90.00
_cell.angle_gamma   90.00
#
_symmetry.space_group_name_H-M   'P 1'
#
loop_
_entity.id
_entity.type
_entity.pdbx_description
1 polymer ?
#
loop_
_entity_poly.entity_id
_entity_poly.type
_entity_poly.pdbx_seq_one_letter_code
_entity_poly.pdbx_strand_id
1 'polypeptide(L)'
;MTTSPVTATRARGSALSAVSSPRHVVVIGAGFGGLAAAWELARRGVAVTVLESDDEVGGLAGSFDVGGTRLERFYHHWFTNDRHVNELVRELGTEDEILYRPTNTGMYFSQKFFKLSTPGDVLRFTPLSPLGRIRLGLLALRARRVKHWQVLEHLTAEEWLTQLGGREVYRVVWEPLLTGKFGPYAGEISAVWFWNKLKLRGGSRDQRGAEMLAYYRGGFAALAERLAEAIREHGGTIRLNTRATGLVMQGGRITGVKAGADVLAADAVIATPALPIVADLIEPHAPPDYVAHLRRIRYLANVCLVLELDRSLSSTYWLNVNDPSFPFVGVIEHTNFEPPETYAGRHIVYLSKYLPEESELWRMADPEVLEYSLTHLQRMFPAFSREWILGSHVWRARYSQPIVSRHYGSMIPAVETPLPGLFLTTMAQVYPEDRGTNYAIREGRKTGQVVAERLRTQRADSGIRGAEAPEPGLVGA
;
A
#
# COMPACT_ATOMS: atom_id res chain seq x y z
N MET A 1 17.01 47.95 76.86
CA MET A 1 17.73 46.96 76.05
C MET A 1 16.82 45.80 75.73
N THR A 2 16.16 45.82 74.64
CA THR A 2 15.18 44.83 74.22
C THR A 2 15.65 44.26 72.90
N THR A 3 16.05 42.99 72.91
CA THR A 3 16.47 42.24 71.74
C THR A 3 15.23 41.51 71.16
N SER A 4 14.88 41.82 69.91
CA SER A 4 13.87 41.11 69.13
C SER A 4 14.48 39.85 68.45
N PRO A 5 13.75 38.75 68.31
CA PRO A 5 14.23 37.57 67.64
C PRO A 5 14.01 37.65 66.09
N VAL A 6 15.06 37.29 65.36
CA VAL A 6 15.04 37.17 63.92
C VAL A 6 14.30 35.88 63.52
N THR A 7 13.22 36.04 62.77
CA THR A 7 12.45 34.95 62.18
C THR A 7 13.09 34.45 60.90
N ALA A 8 13.63 33.25 60.90
CA ALA A 8 14.18 32.59 59.70
C ALA A 8 13.03 32.09 58.80
N THR A 9 12.89 32.73 57.65
CA THR A 9 11.95 32.30 56.60
C THR A 9 12.55 31.11 55.86
N ARG A 10 12.00 29.93 56.04
CA ARG A 10 12.29 28.72 55.26
C ARG A 10 11.80 28.94 53.83
N ALA A 11 12.71 29.07 52.88
CA ALA A 11 12.42 29.00 51.43
C ALA A 11 11.92 27.57 51.10
N ARG A 12 10.66 27.46 50.71
CA ARG A 12 10.14 26.26 50.07
C ARG A 12 10.78 26.15 48.69
N GLY A 13 11.70 25.20 48.55
CA GLY A 13 12.19 24.78 47.25
C GLY A 13 11.01 24.19 46.44
N SER A 14 10.62 24.89 45.37
CA SER A 14 9.71 24.32 44.38
C SER A 14 10.47 23.23 43.67
N ALA A 15 10.07 21.98 43.93
CA ALA A 15 10.49 20.85 43.10
C ALA A 15 9.94 21.10 41.69
N LEU A 16 10.82 21.56 40.79
CA LEU A 16 10.57 21.54 39.37
C LEU A 16 10.36 20.11 38.98
N SER A 17 9.07 19.75 38.78
CA SER A 17 8.67 18.51 38.14
C SER A 17 9.46 18.40 36.82
N ALA A 18 10.39 17.46 36.75
CA ALA A 18 11.12 17.15 35.53
C ALA A 18 10.06 16.77 34.47
N VAL A 19 9.76 17.68 33.58
CA VAL A 19 8.93 17.42 32.38
C VAL A 19 9.73 16.42 31.59
N SER A 20 9.34 15.13 31.70
CA SER A 20 9.97 14.09 30.88
C SER A 20 9.79 14.46 29.42
N SER A 21 10.87 14.49 28.66
CA SER A 21 10.84 14.73 27.21
C SER A 21 9.76 13.87 26.55
N PRO A 22 9.03 14.43 25.59
CA PRO A 22 8.02 13.65 24.87
C PRO A 22 8.66 12.41 24.22
N ARG A 23 7.97 11.28 24.28
CA ARG A 23 8.42 10.07 23.59
C ARG A 23 8.56 10.32 22.10
N HIS A 24 9.64 9.83 21.51
CA HIS A 24 9.96 10.04 20.10
C HIS A 24 9.90 8.71 19.33
N VAL A 25 9.17 8.71 18.20
CA VAL A 25 9.07 7.58 17.27
C VAL A 25 9.66 7.97 15.94
N VAL A 26 10.51 7.11 15.38
CA VAL A 26 10.97 7.22 14.00
C VAL A 26 10.20 6.25 13.13
N VAL A 27 9.60 6.75 12.05
CA VAL A 27 8.91 5.96 11.02
C VAL A 27 9.79 5.92 9.78
N ILE A 28 10.12 4.72 9.30
CA ILE A 28 10.91 4.52 8.09
C ILE A 28 9.97 4.29 6.92
N GLY A 29 9.92 5.23 5.97
CA GLY A 29 9.09 5.25 4.77
C GLY A 29 7.87 6.15 4.89
N ALA A 30 7.68 7.05 3.92
CA ALA A 30 6.56 7.99 3.80
C ALA A 30 5.51 7.56 2.77
N GLY A 31 5.34 6.25 2.54
CA GLY A 31 4.15 5.72 1.87
C GLY A 31 2.91 5.87 2.76
N PHE A 32 1.71 5.62 2.23
CA PHE A 32 0.46 5.80 2.97
C PHE A 32 0.40 5.04 4.30
N GLY A 33 1.05 3.87 4.41
CA GLY A 33 1.13 3.13 5.69
C GLY A 33 1.95 3.87 6.74
N GLY A 34 3.12 4.39 6.35
CA GLY A 34 4.00 5.15 7.24
C GLY A 34 3.40 6.50 7.64
N LEU A 35 2.85 7.23 6.67
CA LEU A 35 2.16 8.50 6.94
C LEU A 35 0.95 8.30 7.86
N ALA A 36 0.14 7.24 7.66
CA ALA A 36 -1.00 6.95 8.51
C ALA A 36 -0.58 6.55 9.94
N ALA A 37 0.54 5.82 10.11
CA ALA A 37 1.10 5.53 11.42
C ALA A 37 1.61 6.80 12.12
N ALA A 38 2.33 7.65 11.37
CA ALA A 38 2.83 8.93 11.89
C ALA A 38 1.69 9.88 12.28
N TRP A 39 0.63 9.98 11.46
CA TRP A 39 -0.58 10.73 11.77
C TRP A 39 -1.24 10.28 13.07
N GLU A 40 -1.40 8.95 13.21
CA GLU A 40 -2.00 8.36 14.41
C GLU A 40 -1.20 8.65 15.69
N LEU A 41 0.14 8.74 15.59
CA LEU A 41 1.03 9.11 16.68
C LEU A 41 0.98 10.60 16.97
N ALA A 42 1.14 11.46 15.94
CA ALA A 42 1.21 12.90 16.08
C ALA A 42 -0.07 13.47 16.72
N ARG A 43 -1.25 13.06 16.28
CA ARG A 43 -2.52 13.48 16.87
C ARG A 43 -2.75 13.02 18.32
N ARG A 44 -1.93 12.09 18.83
CA ARG A 44 -1.88 11.66 20.23
C ARG A 44 -0.78 12.35 21.05
N GLY A 45 -0.10 13.34 20.46
CA GLY A 45 0.95 14.08 21.13
C GLY A 45 2.27 13.31 21.27
N VAL A 46 2.48 12.26 20.47
CA VAL A 46 3.77 11.56 20.39
C VAL A 46 4.63 12.27 19.38
N ALA A 47 5.87 12.65 19.74
CA ALA A 47 6.82 13.20 18.80
C ALA A 47 7.17 12.16 17.74
N VAL A 48 7.08 12.52 16.46
CA VAL A 48 7.33 11.62 15.35
C VAL A 48 8.21 12.23 14.28
N THR A 49 9.17 11.45 13.78
CA THR A 49 9.97 11.79 12.60
C THR A 49 9.80 10.71 11.56
N VAL A 50 9.34 11.08 10.37
CA VAL A 50 9.26 10.19 9.20
C VAL A 50 10.49 10.38 8.35
N LEU A 51 11.16 9.29 7.97
CA LEU A 51 12.30 9.25 7.06
C LEU A 51 11.87 8.69 5.72
N GLU A 52 12.08 9.42 4.65
CA GLU A 52 11.80 8.99 3.29
C GLU A 52 13.05 9.11 2.41
N SER A 53 13.34 8.07 1.65
CA SER A 53 14.50 8.03 0.75
C SER A 53 14.28 8.78 -0.55
N ASP A 54 13.04 8.98 -0.96
CA ASP A 54 12.65 9.76 -2.15
C ASP A 54 12.55 11.25 -1.84
N ASP A 55 12.40 12.06 -2.89
CA ASP A 55 12.20 13.50 -2.81
C ASP A 55 10.74 13.90 -2.57
N GLU A 56 9.82 12.93 -2.56
CA GLU A 56 8.39 13.13 -2.29
C GLU A 56 7.82 12.08 -1.35
N VAL A 57 6.66 12.37 -0.76
CA VAL A 57 5.85 11.41 0.00
C VAL A 57 4.91 10.63 -0.94
N GLY A 58 4.37 9.49 -0.47
CA GLY A 58 3.38 8.70 -1.22
C GLY A 58 3.84 7.27 -1.54
N GLY A 59 5.14 7.02 -1.60
CA GLY A 59 5.71 5.69 -1.88
C GLY A 59 5.30 5.17 -3.26
N LEU A 60 4.62 4.01 -3.35
CA LEU A 60 4.14 3.48 -4.64
C LEU A 60 3.07 4.34 -5.33
N ALA A 61 2.47 5.30 -4.63
CA ALA A 61 1.59 6.31 -5.19
C ALA A 61 2.32 7.64 -5.46
N GLY A 62 3.65 7.61 -5.51
CA GLY A 62 4.48 8.73 -5.96
C GLY A 62 4.16 9.14 -7.39
N SER A 63 4.49 10.38 -7.75
CA SER A 63 4.00 11.04 -8.95
C SER A 63 5.10 11.61 -9.84
N PHE A 64 4.69 12.16 -10.97
CA PHE A 64 5.51 12.95 -11.88
C PHE A 64 4.64 14.00 -12.56
N ASP A 65 5.24 15.00 -13.18
CA ASP A 65 4.51 16.08 -13.86
C ASP A 65 4.04 15.68 -15.26
N VAL A 66 2.78 15.98 -15.56
CA VAL A 66 2.18 15.89 -16.89
C VAL A 66 1.35 17.13 -17.15
N GLY A 67 1.82 17.99 -18.05
CA GLY A 67 1.10 19.20 -18.42
C GLY A 67 0.90 20.19 -17.26
N GLY A 68 1.78 20.21 -16.26
CA GLY A 68 1.70 21.06 -15.08
C GLY A 68 0.81 20.48 -13.97
N THR A 69 0.38 19.23 -14.09
CA THR A 69 -0.39 18.50 -13.08
C THR A 69 0.33 17.22 -12.69
N ARG A 70 0.29 16.86 -11.41
CA ARG A 70 0.89 15.62 -10.92
C ARG A 70 0.03 14.43 -11.25
N LEU A 71 0.68 13.37 -11.77
CA LEU A 71 0.07 12.09 -12.14
C LEU A 71 0.86 10.97 -11.47
N GLU A 72 0.20 9.94 -10.97
CA GLU A 72 0.86 8.80 -10.34
C GLU A 72 1.73 8.02 -11.34
N ARG A 73 2.91 7.59 -10.88
CA ARG A 73 3.84 6.70 -11.64
C ARG A 73 3.19 5.35 -11.98
N PHE A 74 2.24 4.90 -11.14
CA PHE A 74 1.44 3.70 -11.30
C PHE A 74 -0.01 4.08 -11.09
N TYR A 75 -0.93 3.59 -11.95
CA TYR A 75 -2.35 3.90 -11.88
C TYR A 75 -2.97 3.63 -10.51
N HIS A 76 -3.70 4.57 -9.97
CA HIS A 76 -4.37 4.49 -8.68
C HIS A 76 -5.82 4.97 -8.77
N HIS A 77 -6.66 4.34 -8.00
CA HIS A 77 -8.02 4.72 -7.65
C HIS A 77 -8.41 3.95 -6.38
N TRP A 78 -9.54 4.28 -5.75
CA TRP A 78 -10.12 3.44 -4.72
C TRP A 78 -11.59 3.18 -4.98
N PHE A 79 -12.15 2.15 -4.34
CA PHE A 79 -13.57 1.83 -4.41
C PHE A 79 -14.36 2.77 -3.50
N THR A 80 -15.59 3.14 -3.92
CA THR A 80 -16.43 4.07 -3.15
C THR A 80 -16.72 3.60 -1.72
N ASN A 81 -16.64 2.29 -1.47
CA ASN A 81 -16.79 1.64 -0.18
C ASN A 81 -15.47 1.37 0.56
N ASP A 82 -14.36 1.92 0.10
CA ASP A 82 -13.06 1.87 0.78
C ASP A 82 -13.06 2.78 2.02
N ARG A 83 -13.45 2.19 3.15
CA ARG A 83 -13.78 2.90 4.38
C ARG A 83 -12.60 3.70 4.96
N HIS A 84 -11.40 3.11 4.97
CA HIS A 84 -10.27 3.71 5.71
C HIS A 84 -9.70 4.95 5.04
N VAL A 85 -9.67 4.99 3.70
CA VAL A 85 -9.28 6.20 2.97
C VAL A 85 -10.35 7.29 3.10
N ASN A 86 -11.64 6.92 2.99
CA ASN A 86 -12.73 7.89 3.15
C ASN A 86 -12.78 8.48 4.58
N GLU A 87 -12.54 7.67 5.62
CA GLU A 87 -12.42 8.14 7.00
C GLU A 87 -11.22 9.08 7.19
N LEU A 88 -10.07 8.73 6.59
CA LEU A 88 -8.87 9.58 6.64
C LEU A 88 -9.14 10.93 5.99
N VAL A 89 -9.69 10.97 4.78
CA VAL A 89 -9.99 12.22 4.05
C VAL A 89 -10.96 13.10 4.85
N ARG A 90 -11.96 12.49 5.52
CA ARG A 90 -12.88 13.20 6.42
C ARG A 90 -12.14 13.80 7.62
N GLU A 91 -11.27 13.06 8.26
CA GLU A 91 -10.47 13.54 9.40
C GLU A 91 -9.51 14.68 8.99
N LEU A 92 -9.06 14.69 7.74
CA LEU A 92 -8.24 15.76 7.16
C LEU A 92 -9.06 16.98 6.74
N GLY A 93 -10.41 16.91 6.81
CA GLY A 93 -11.31 18.00 6.44
C GLY A 93 -11.36 18.30 4.94
N THR A 94 -11.12 17.29 4.10
CA THR A 94 -11.02 17.48 2.63
C THR A 94 -11.97 16.55 1.86
N GLU A 95 -13.15 16.24 2.41
CA GLU A 95 -14.14 15.38 1.75
C GLU A 95 -14.60 15.91 0.37
N ASP A 96 -14.64 17.22 0.20
CA ASP A 96 -15.03 17.90 -1.04
C ASP A 96 -14.00 17.66 -2.18
N GLU A 97 -12.81 17.17 -1.84
CA GLU A 97 -11.78 16.81 -2.81
C GLU A 97 -11.93 15.39 -3.35
N ILE A 98 -12.90 14.60 -2.85
CA ILE A 98 -13.16 13.26 -3.38
C ILE A 98 -14.00 13.37 -4.65
N LEU A 99 -13.48 12.86 -5.74
CA LEU A 99 -14.12 12.77 -7.03
C LEU A 99 -14.72 11.37 -7.22
N TYR A 100 -16.03 11.25 -7.36
CA TYR A 100 -16.71 9.99 -7.69
C TYR A 100 -17.05 9.97 -9.17
N ARG A 101 -16.59 8.94 -9.89
CA ARG A 101 -16.74 8.86 -11.34
C ARG A 101 -17.23 7.49 -11.79
N PRO A 102 -18.14 7.40 -12.74
CA PRO A 102 -18.51 6.15 -13.40
C PRO A 102 -17.33 5.66 -14.25
N THR A 103 -17.09 4.35 -14.26
CA THR A 103 -16.01 3.75 -15.02
C THR A 103 -16.48 2.59 -15.89
N ASN A 104 -15.76 2.36 -16.98
CA ASN A 104 -15.96 1.22 -17.85
C ASN A 104 -14.77 0.25 -17.69
N THR A 105 -15.07 -0.96 -17.23
CA THR A 105 -14.10 -2.06 -17.17
C THR A 105 -14.36 -3.05 -18.29
N GLY A 106 -13.32 -3.38 -19.05
CA GLY A 106 -13.35 -4.32 -20.16
C GLY A 106 -12.36 -5.46 -20.00
N MET A 107 -12.46 -6.42 -20.92
CA MET A 107 -11.53 -7.53 -21.08
C MET A 107 -11.16 -7.66 -22.56
N TYR A 108 -9.88 -7.79 -22.84
CA TYR A 108 -9.38 -8.19 -24.15
C TYR A 108 -9.02 -9.67 -24.14
N PHE A 109 -9.66 -10.44 -24.99
CA PHE A 109 -9.44 -11.88 -25.11
C PHE A 109 -9.69 -12.34 -26.55
N SER A 110 -8.80 -13.18 -27.09
CA SER A 110 -8.92 -13.72 -28.44
C SER A 110 -9.19 -12.64 -29.49
N GLN A 111 -8.40 -11.57 -29.46
CA GLN A 111 -8.46 -10.40 -30.36
C GLN A 111 -9.80 -9.65 -30.36
N LYS A 112 -10.58 -9.75 -29.28
CA LYS A 112 -11.86 -9.08 -29.13
C LYS A 112 -12.01 -8.42 -27.76
N PHE A 113 -12.78 -7.35 -27.74
CA PHE A 113 -13.14 -6.63 -26.52
C PHE A 113 -14.46 -7.15 -25.98
N PHE A 114 -14.49 -7.47 -24.70
CA PHE A 114 -15.66 -7.95 -23.98
C PHE A 114 -15.93 -7.08 -22.74
N LYS A 115 -17.21 -6.99 -22.37
CA LYS A 115 -17.63 -6.54 -21.03
C LYS A 115 -18.02 -7.73 -20.19
N LEU A 116 -17.71 -7.72 -18.89
CA LEU A 116 -18.11 -8.73 -17.92
C LEU A 116 -18.63 -8.07 -16.63
N SER A 117 -19.38 -6.98 -16.80
CA SER A 117 -19.86 -6.16 -15.68
C SER A 117 -21.27 -6.51 -15.24
N THR A 118 -22.10 -7.08 -16.13
CA THR A 118 -23.50 -7.41 -15.87
C THR A 118 -23.83 -8.87 -16.17
N PRO A 119 -24.92 -9.43 -15.63
CA PRO A 119 -25.39 -10.76 -16.02
C PRO A 119 -25.63 -10.91 -17.53
N GLY A 120 -26.11 -9.85 -18.19
CA GLY A 120 -26.29 -9.83 -19.64
C GLY A 120 -24.97 -9.96 -20.41
N ASP A 121 -23.89 -9.35 -19.90
CA ASP A 121 -22.56 -9.47 -20.51
C ASP A 121 -22.06 -10.93 -20.40
N VAL A 122 -22.29 -11.59 -19.26
CA VAL A 122 -21.93 -13.02 -19.08
C VAL A 122 -22.67 -13.90 -20.08
N LEU A 123 -23.96 -13.66 -20.32
CA LEU A 123 -24.73 -14.41 -21.30
C LEU A 123 -24.26 -14.20 -22.74
N ARG A 124 -23.70 -13.01 -23.06
CA ARG A 124 -23.15 -12.68 -24.37
C ARG A 124 -21.66 -13.06 -24.53
N PHE A 125 -21.03 -13.56 -23.48
CA PHE A 125 -19.60 -13.90 -23.52
C PHE A 125 -19.36 -15.20 -24.31
N THR A 126 -19.20 -15.05 -25.62
CA THR A 126 -19.07 -16.16 -26.60
C THR A 126 -17.85 -17.06 -26.41
N PRO A 127 -16.73 -16.65 -25.78
CA PRO A 127 -15.62 -17.56 -25.49
C PRO A 127 -15.99 -18.76 -24.59
N LEU A 128 -17.08 -18.66 -23.82
CA LEU A 128 -17.60 -19.78 -23.03
C LEU A 128 -18.78 -20.46 -23.71
N SER A 129 -18.85 -21.79 -23.55
CA SER A 129 -20.03 -22.56 -23.89
C SER A 129 -21.28 -22.05 -23.10
N PRO A 130 -22.51 -22.33 -23.55
CA PRO A 130 -23.72 -21.98 -22.80
C PRO A 130 -23.69 -22.49 -21.36
N LEU A 131 -23.20 -23.71 -21.13
CA LEU A 131 -23.03 -24.28 -19.79
C LEU A 131 -21.93 -23.56 -19.00
N GLY A 132 -20.83 -23.16 -19.65
CA GLY A 132 -19.76 -22.36 -19.07
C GLY A 132 -20.25 -21.01 -18.57
N ARG A 133 -21.12 -20.32 -19.32
CA ARG A 133 -21.73 -19.05 -18.91
C ARG A 133 -22.59 -19.20 -17.66
N ILE A 134 -23.42 -20.24 -17.60
CA ILE A 134 -24.23 -20.56 -16.40
C ILE A 134 -23.31 -20.82 -15.20
N ARG A 135 -22.27 -21.64 -15.38
CA ARG A 135 -21.28 -21.95 -14.34
C ARG A 135 -20.53 -20.70 -13.84
N LEU A 136 -20.18 -19.78 -14.73
CA LEU A 136 -19.55 -18.50 -14.35
C LEU A 136 -20.49 -17.66 -13.47
N GLY A 137 -21.76 -17.57 -13.82
CA GLY A 137 -22.78 -16.92 -13.00
C GLY A 137 -22.95 -17.56 -11.63
N LEU A 138 -23.03 -18.88 -11.57
CA LEU A 138 -23.13 -19.65 -10.32
C LEU A 138 -21.87 -19.52 -9.46
N LEU A 139 -20.68 -19.45 -10.06
CA LEU A 139 -19.42 -19.20 -9.36
C LEU A 139 -19.50 -17.87 -8.59
N ALA A 140 -19.93 -16.80 -9.26
CA ALA A 140 -20.05 -15.49 -8.62
C ALA A 140 -21.02 -15.51 -7.43
N LEU A 141 -22.14 -16.23 -7.54
CA LEU A 141 -23.11 -16.39 -6.45
C LEU A 141 -22.55 -17.23 -5.29
N ARG A 142 -21.84 -18.33 -5.58
CA ARG A 142 -21.22 -19.19 -4.56
C ARG A 142 -20.08 -18.48 -3.83
N ALA A 143 -19.26 -17.71 -4.54
CA ALA A 143 -18.18 -16.95 -3.95
C ALA A 143 -18.70 -15.93 -2.89
N ARG A 144 -19.87 -15.31 -3.14
CA ARG A 144 -20.51 -14.39 -2.18
C ARG A 144 -21.00 -15.08 -0.91
N ARG A 145 -21.27 -16.40 -0.94
CA ARG A 145 -21.76 -17.17 0.23
C ARG A 145 -20.65 -17.57 1.19
N VAL A 146 -19.39 -17.43 0.82
CA VAL A 146 -18.26 -17.71 1.73
C VAL A 146 -18.23 -16.64 2.81
N LYS A 147 -18.57 -17.02 4.05
CA LYS A 147 -18.58 -16.17 5.23
C LYS A 147 -17.23 -16.19 5.95
N HIS A 148 -16.61 -17.35 6.02
CA HIS A 148 -15.35 -17.59 6.72
C HIS A 148 -14.27 -17.94 5.70
N TRP A 149 -13.45 -16.97 5.35
CA TRP A 149 -12.40 -17.11 4.35
C TRP A 149 -11.29 -18.09 4.76
N GLN A 150 -11.14 -18.32 6.07
CA GLN A 150 -10.15 -19.26 6.62
C GLN A 150 -10.29 -20.68 6.03
N VAL A 151 -11.50 -21.08 5.63
CA VAL A 151 -11.72 -22.38 4.98
C VAL A 151 -11.07 -22.47 3.59
N LEU A 152 -10.65 -21.35 3.02
CA LEU A 152 -9.98 -21.28 1.71
C LEU A 152 -8.44 -21.26 1.81
N GLU A 153 -7.88 -21.15 3.00
CA GLU A 153 -6.42 -21.00 3.23
C GLU A 153 -5.60 -22.14 2.63
N HIS A 154 -6.15 -23.34 2.59
CA HIS A 154 -5.48 -24.53 2.09
C HIS A 154 -5.65 -24.74 0.57
N LEU A 155 -6.42 -23.90 -0.12
CA LEU A 155 -6.69 -23.98 -1.54
C LEU A 155 -5.91 -22.92 -2.33
N THR A 156 -5.50 -23.29 -3.54
CA THR A 156 -5.10 -22.31 -4.54
C THR A 156 -6.31 -21.71 -5.25
N ALA A 157 -6.12 -20.56 -5.90
CA ALA A 157 -7.14 -19.94 -6.72
C ALA A 157 -7.59 -20.87 -7.85
N GLU A 158 -6.66 -21.60 -8.49
CA GLU A 158 -6.97 -22.58 -9.53
C GLU A 158 -7.88 -23.69 -9.02
N GLU A 159 -7.49 -24.33 -7.90
CA GLU A 159 -8.27 -25.40 -7.27
C GLU A 159 -9.69 -24.93 -6.94
N TRP A 160 -9.81 -23.81 -6.26
CA TRP A 160 -11.10 -23.27 -5.83
C TRP A 160 -12.00 -22.83 -6.99
N LEU A 161 -11.45 -22.11 -7.97
CA LEU A 161 -12.20 -21.63 -9.12
C LEU A 161 -12.63 -22.77 -10.04
N THR A 162 -11.80 -23.80 -10.17
CA THR A 162 -12.13 -25.02 -10.93
C THR A 162 -13.24 -25.80 -10.25
N GLN A 163 -13.21 -25.93 -8.91
CA GLN A 163 -14.28 -26.57 -8.14
C GLN A 163 -15.63 -25.84 -8.29
N LEU A 164 -15.62 -24.50 -8.29
CA LEU A 164 -16.84 -23.71 -8.37
C LEU A 164 -17.41 -23.57 -9.78
N GLY A 165 -16.55 -23.32 -10.77
CA GLY A 165 -16.95 -22.95 -12.14
C GLY A 165 -16.65 -24.00 -13.19
N GLY A 166 -15.83 -25.00 -12.85
CA GLY A 166 -15.34 -26.00 -13.81
C GLY A 166 -14.13 -25.51 -14.61
N ARG A 167 -13.44 -26.46 -15.24
CA ARG A 167 -12.16 -26.25 -15.92
C ARG A 167 -12.25 -25.28 -17.11
N GLU A 168 -13.37 -25.30 -17.84
CA GLU A 168 -13.59 -24.36 -18.97
C GLU A 168 -13.61 -22.92 -18.49
N VAL A 169 -14.38 -22.61 -17.44
CA VAL A 169 -14.48 -21.26 -16.88
C VAL A 169 -13.12 -20.80 -16.34
N TYR A 170 -12.39 -21.68 -15.67
CA TYR A 170 -11.06 -21.37 -15.18
C TYR A 170 -10.12 -20.99 -16.33
N ARG A 171 -9.97 -21.86 -17.34
CA ARG A 171 -9.05 -21.66 -18.46
C ARG A 171 -9.34 -20.42 -19.31
N VAL A 172 -10.62 -20.11 -19.52
CA VAL A 172 -11.02 -19.01 -20.40
C VAL A 172 -11.01 -17.66 -19.68
N VAL A 173 -11.43 -17.63 -18.42
CA VAL A 173 -11.65 -16.35 -17.72
C VAL A 173 -10.54 -16.04 -16.72
N TRP A 174 -10.09 -17.01 -15.93
CA TRP A 174 -9.28 -16.75 -14.74
C TRP A 174 -7.81 -17.09 -14.90
N GLU A 175 -7.48 -18.17 -15.58
CA GLU A 175 -6.08 -18.56 -15.82
C GLU A 175 -5.30 -17.48 -16.57
N PRO A 176 -5.80 -16.85 -17.66
CA PRO A 176 -5.08 -15.78 -18.33
C PRO A 176 -4.86 -14.56 -17.43
N LEU A 177 -5.83 -14.22 -16.58
CA LEU A 177 -5.72 -13.13 -15.61
C LEU A 177 -4.65 -13.42 -14.54
N LEU A 178 -4.68 -14.63 -13.98
CA LEU A 178 -3.71 -15.06 -12.97
C LEU A 178 -2.30 -15.15 -13.56
N THR A 179 -2.16 -15.78 -14.72
CA THR A 179 -0.88 -15.91 -15.41
C THR A 179 -0.36 -14.55 -15.85
N GLY A 180 -1.23 -13.68 -16.37
CA GLY A 180 -0.89 -12.32 -16.73
C GLY A 180 -0.32 -11.53 -15.55
N LYS A 181 -0.99 -11.61 -14.38
CA LYS A 181 -0.60 -10.86 -13.19
C LYS A 181 0.57 -11.49 -12.43
N PHE A 182 0.58 -12.80 -12.24
CA PHE A 182 1.52 -13.47 -11.34
C PHE A 182 2.60 -14.28 -12.07
N GLY A 183 2.51 -14.40 -13.40
CA GLY A 183 3.50 -15.10 -14.21
C GLY A 183 3.69 -16.55 -13.72
N PRO A 184 4.93 -16.97 -13.44
CA PRO A 184 5.25 -18.33 -13.02
C PRO A 184 4.64 -18.72 -11.66
N TYR A 185 4.17 -17.76 -10.89
CA TYR A 185 3.57 -17.99 -9.56
C TYR A 185 2.04 -18.14 -9.59
N ALA A 186 1.41 -18.09 -10.76
CA ALA A 186 -0.05 -18.12 -10.90
C ALA A 186 -0.70 -19.34 -10.22
N GLY A 187 -0.06 -20.53 -10.33
CA GLY A 187 -0.54 -21.77 -9.70
C GLY A 187 -0.42 -21.84 -8.18
N GLU A 188 0.34 -20.91 -7.57
CA GLU A 188 0.53 -20.85 -6.12
C GLU A 188 -0.43 -19.89 -5.41
N ILE A 189 -1.12 -19.03 -6.16
CA ILE A 189 -1.95 -17.95 -5.61
C ILE A 189 -3.09 -18.51 -4.76
N SER A 190 -3.25 -17.95 -3.56
CA SER A 190 -4.28 -18.35 -2.59
C SER A 190 -5.70 -18.11 -3.13
N ALA A 191 -6.60 -19.06 -2.85
CA ALA A 191 -8.04 -18.89 -3.07
C ALA A 191 -8.60 -17.71 -2.28
N VAL A 192 -8.06 -17.40 -1.10
CA VAL A 192 -8.47 -16.27 -0.26
C VAL A 192 -8.26 -14.94 -0.98
N TRP A 193 -7.08 -14.74 -1.59
CA TRP A 193 -6.79 -13.54 -2.37
C TRP A 193 -7.80 -13.35 -3.50
N PHE A 194 -8.09 -14.42 -4.25
CA PHE A 194 -9.00 -14.34 -5.38
C PHE A 194 -10.46 -14.13 -4.93
N TRP A 195 -10.90 -14.83 -3.86
CA TRP A 195 -12.20 -14.63 -3.26
C TRP A 195 -12.44 -13.18 -2.85
N ASN A 196 -11.45 -12.57 -2.22
CA ASN A 196 -11.55 -11.17 -1.81
C ASN A 196 -11.75 -10.23 -3.01
N LYS A 197 -11.05 -10.47 -4.12
CA LYS A 197 -11.24 -9.71 -5.38
C LYS A 197 -12.67 -9.81 -5.91
N LEU A 198 -13.27 -10.98 -5.87
CA LEU A 198 -14.67 -11.17 -6.29
C LEU A 198 -15.65 -10.48 -5.35
N LYS A 199 -15.37 -10.48 -4.05
CA LYS A 199 -16.20 -9.85 -3.01
C LYS A 199 -16.19 -8.32 -3.14
N LEU A 200 -15.02 -7.71 -3.27
CA LEU A 200 -14.85 -6.24 -3.30
C LEU A 200 -15.51 -5.60 -4.53
N ARG A 201 -15.32 -6.17 -5.71
CA ARG A 201 -15.90 -5.65 -6.95
C ARG A 201 -17.43 -5.56 -6.94
N GLY A 202 -18.09 -6.34 -6.10
CA GLY A 202 -19.55 -6.30 -5.97
C GLY A 202 -20.12 -5.11 -5.21
N GLY A 203 -19.28 -4.38 -4.46
CA GLY A 203 -19.70 -3.33 -3.51
C GLY A 203 -19.59 -1.89 -4.02
N SER A 204 -18.88 -1.63 -5.13
CA SER A 204 -18.64 -0.26 -5.65
C SER A 204 -19.50 0.00 -6.88
N ARG A 205 -20.82 0.17 -6.65
CA ARG A 205 -21.80 0.41 -7.72
C ARG A 205 -22.76 1.51 -7.31
N ASP A 206 -23.21 2.30 -8.29
CA ASP A 206 -24.30 3.27 -8.11
C ASP A 206 -25.68 2.57 -8.02
N GLN A 207 -26.72 3.36 -7.79
CA GLN A 207 -28.10 2.86 -7.74
C GLN A 207 -28.58 2.23 -9.06
N ARG A 208 -27.95 2.54 -10.18
CA ARG A 208 -28.25 1.98 -11.52
C ARG A 208 -27.36 0.77 -11.85
N GLY A 209 -26.45 0.38 -10.95
CA GLY A 209 -25.55 -0.76 -11.12
C GLY A 209 -24.27 -0.46 -11.92
N ALA A 210 -24.00 0.80 -12.27
CA ALA A 210 -22.74 1.20 -12.89
C ALA A 210 -21.59 1.12 -11.88
N GLU A 211 -20.41 0.68 -12.32
CA GLU A 211 -19.21 0.68 -11.50
C GLU A 211 -18.79 2.13 -11.24
N MET A 212 -18.61 2.46 -9.97
CA MET A 212 -18.15 3.78 -9.52
C MET A 212 -16.82 3.65 -8.83
N LEU A 213 -15.87 4.51 -9.16
CA LEU A 213 -14.59 4.62 -8.49
C LEU A 213 -14.41 6.01 -7.91
N ALA A 214 -13.49 6.11 -6.97
CA ALA A 214 -13.15 7.36 -6.33
C ALA A 214 -11.69 7.74 -6.60
N TYR A 215 -11.44 9.03 -6.65
CA TYR A 215 -10.12 9.63 -6.84
C TYR A 215 -10.03 10.88 -5.97
N TYR A 216 -8.84 11.37 -5.70
CA TYR A 216 -8.63 12.62 -4.98
C TYR A 216 -8.29 13.72 -5.98
N ARG A 217 -8.83 14.91 -5.83
CA ARG A 217 -8.48 16.04 -6.68
C ARG A 217 -7.00 16.38 -6.55
N GLY A 218 -6.28 16.42 -7.68
CA GLY A 218 -4.83 16.53 -7.71
C GLY A 218 -4.07 15.24 -7.46
N GLY A 219 -4.77 14.08 -7.46
CA GLY A 219 -4.17 12.75 -7.38
C GLY A 219 -3.82 12.30 -5.96
N PHE A 220 -3.26 11.09 -5.88
CA PHE A 220 -2.81 10.51 -4.60
C PHE A 220 -1.62 11.28 -4.00
N ALA A 221 -0.84 11.98 -4.83
CA ALA A 221 0.21 12.85 -4.36
C ALA A 221 -0.35 13.99 -3.50
N ALA A 222 -1.43 14.64 -3.94
CA ALA A 222 -2.09 15.70 -3.17
C ALA A 222 -2.66 15.18 -1.85
N LEU A 223 -3.23 13.98 -1.84
CA LEU A 223 -3.68 13.33 -0.60
C LEU A 223 -2.51 13.01 0.35
N ALA A 224 -1.40 12.49 -0.18
CA ALA A 224 -0.22 12.18 0.62
C ALA A 224 0.42 13.46 1.20
N GLU A 225 0.48 14.54 0.44
CA GLU A 225 0.97 15.84 0.89
C GLU A 225 0.05 16.44 1.96
N ARG A 226 -1.27 16.40 1.76
CA ARG A 226 -2.23 16.88 2.78
C ARG A 226 -2.09 16.12 4.09
N LEU A 227 -1.87 14.79 4.01
CA LEU A 227 -1.60 13.98 5.20
C LEU A 227 -0.26 14.35 5.85
N ALA A 228 0.77 14.61 5.05
CA ALA A 228 2.08 15.06 5.53
C ALA A 228 2.01 16.44 6.20
N GLU A 229 1.22 17.36 5.67
CA GLU A 229 0.93 18.65 6.29
C GLU A 229 0.24 18.48 7.65
N ALA A 230 -0.80 17.67 7.73
CA ALA A 230 -1.48 17.39 8.97
C ALA A 230 -0.55 16.81 10.05
N ILE A 231 0.40 15.96 9.67
CA ILE A 231 1.43 15.45 10.58
C ILE A 231 2.30 16.62 11.10
N ARG A 232 2.71 17.55 10.23
CA ARG A 232 3.52 18.72 10.61
C ARG A 232 2.73 19.69 11.50
N GLU A 233 1.45 19.95 11.20
CA GLU A 233 0.54 20.76 12.01
C GLU A 233 0.44 20.23 13.46
N HIS A 234 0.63 18.91 13.66
CA HIS A 234 0.65 18.26 14.98
C HIS A 234 2.07 18.04 15.54
N GLY A 235 3.06 18.78 15.02
CA GLY A 235 4.44 18.77 15.53
C GLY A 235 5.32 17.63 15.04
N GLY A 236 4.86 16.83 14.08
CA GLY A 236 5.67 15.80 13.43
C GLY A 236 6.65 16.37 12.41
N THR A 237 7.72 15.64 12.13
CA THR A 237 8.73 16.01 11.14
C THR A 237 8.79 14.99 10.02
N ILE A 238 8.94 15.44 8.78
CA ILE A 238 9.15 14.57 7.61
C ILE A 238 10.47 14.99 6.94
N ARG A 239 11.39 14.04 6.83
CA ARG A 239 12.70 14.21 6.21
C ARG A 239 12.73 13.42 4.90
N LEU A 240 12.62 14.12 3.79
CA LEU A 240 12.79 13.58 2.43
C LEU A 240 14.28 13.43 2.11
N ASN A 241 14.59 12.71 1.03
CA ASN A 241 15.97 12.40 0.61
C ASN A 241 16.82 11.84 1.76
N THR A 242 16.18 11.13 2.70
CA THR A 242 16.80 10.66 3.95
C THR A 242 16.58 9.15 4.10
N ARG A 243 17.50 8.38 3.55
CA ARG A 243 17.46 6.91 3.61
C ARG A 243 17.89 6.40 4.98
N ALA A 244 17.06 5.56 5.61
CA ALA A 244 17.48 4.78 6.76
C ALA A 244 18.49 3.69 6.30
N THR A 245 19.69 3.71 6.89
CA THR A 245 20.80 2.82 6.50
C THR A 245 21.13 1.76 7.54
N GLY A 246 20.52 1.83 8.73
CA GLY A 246 20.73 0.87 9.80
C GLY A 246 19.93 1.23 11.05
N LEU A 247 19.91 0.32 12.00
CA LEU A 247 19.31 0.52 13.31
C LEU A 247 20.40 0.66 14.38
N VAL A 248 20.05 1.32 15.47
CA VAL A 248 20.91 1.40 16.67
C VAL A 248 20.26 0.55 17.74
N MET A 249 21.05 -0.36 18.33
CA MET A 249 20.61 -1.23 19.44
C MET A 249 21.44 -0.93 20.69
N GLN A 250 20.77 -0.78 21.83
CA GLN A 250 21.39 -0.65 23.14
C GLN A 250 20.61 -1.46 24.16
N GLY A 251 21.31 -2.21 25.01
CA GLY A 251 20.67 -3.05 26.02
C GLY A 251 19.64 -4.06 25.47
N GLY A 252 19.88 -4.61 24.27
CA GLY A 252 18.96 -5.54 23.62
C GLY A 252 17.68 -4.93 23.05
N ARG A 253 17.63 -3.60 22.93
CA ARG A 253 16.48 -2.85 22.40
C ARG A 253 16.91 -1.90 21.28
N ILE A 254 16.04 -1.72 20.28
CA ILE A 254 16.23 -0.67 19.27
C ILE A 254 15.96 0.69 19.91
N THR A 255 16.93 1.59 19.79
CA THR A 255 16.95 2.93 20.39
C THR A 255 17.19 4.04 19.39
N GLY A 256 17.25 3.72 18.09
CA GLY A 256 17.42 4.73 17.05
C GLY A 256 17.59 4.17 15.67
N VAL A 257 17.71 5.09 14.71
CA VAL A 257 17.88 4.83 13.28
C VAL A 257 19.08 5.61 12.76
N LYS A 258 19.92 4.95 11.96
CA LYS A 258 21.02 5.58 11.19
C LYS A 258 20.45 6.12 9.88
N ALA A 259 20.69 7.38 9.57
CA ALA A 259 20.23 8.04 8.35
C ALA A 259 21.37 8.89 7.77
N GLY A 260 22.12 8.32 6.83
CA GLY A 260 23.36 8.91 6.34
C GLY A 260 24.41 9.02 7.46
N ALA A 261 24.90 10.22 7.72
CA ALA A 261 25.82 10.51 8.82
C ALA A 261 25.12 10.70 10.18
N ASP A 262 23.81 10.90 10.17
CA ASP A 262 23.01 11.17 11.38
C ASP A 262 22.58 9.89 12.09
N VAL A 263 22.42 10.00 13.39
CA VAL A 263 21.72 9.00 14.23
C VAL A 263 20.55 9.69 14.90
N LEU A 264 19.34 9.23 14.60
CA LEU A 264 18.14 9.70 15.26
C LEU A 264 17.80 8.77 16.42
N ALA A 265 17.86 9.28 17.63
CA ALA A 265 17.40 8.54 18.81
C ALA A 265 15.88 8.38 18.77
N ALA A 266 15.39 7.21 19.19
CA ALA A 266 13.96 6.90 19.19
C ALA A 266 13.60 5.95 20.34
N ASP A 267 12.44 6.16 20.96
CA ASP A 267 11.85 5.22 21.92
C ASP A 267 11.22 4.01 21.24
N ALA A 268 10.79 4.17 19.98
CA ALA A 268 10.33 3.11 19.10
C ALA A 268 10.58 3.46 17.63
N VAL A 269 10.70 2.44 16.79
CA VAL A 269 10.85 2.54 15.34
C VAL A 269 9.74 1.77 14.65
N ILE A 270 9.11 2.37 13.64
CA ILE A 270 8.14 1.69 12.76
C ILE A 270 8.80 1.55 11.38
N ALA A 271 9.01 0.33 10.91
CA ALA A 271 9.53 0.05 9.58
C ALA A 271 8.38 -0.27 8.61
N THR A 272 8.30 0.47 7.50
CA THR A 272 7.24 0.32 6.50
C THR A 272 7.69 -0.13 5.11
N PRO A 273 8.98 -0.20 4.78
CA PRO A 273 9.45 -0.74 3.51
C PRO A 273 9.06 -2.20 3.29
N ALA A 274 9.22 -2.68 2.06
CA ALA A 274 9.00 -4.09 1.74
C ALA A 274 9.87 -5.01 2.63
N LEU A 275 9.35 -6.18 2.98
CA LEU A 275 10.01 -7.10 3.93
C LEU A 275 11.47 -7.45 3.58
N PRO A 276 11.89 -7.61 2.30
CA PRO A 276 13.30 -7.81 1.99
C PRO A 276 14.20 -6.64 2.45
N ILE A 277 13.74 -5.39 2.26
CA ILE A 277 14.47 -4.20 2.72
C ILE A 277 14.54 -4.17 4.25
N VAL A 278 13.45 -4.51 4.93
CA VAL A 278 13.43 -4.61 6.39
C VAL A 278 14.35 -5.71 6.87
N ALA A 279 14.36 -6.87 6.20
CA ALA A 279 15.24 -7.99 6.53
C ALA A 279 16.73 -7.56 6.48
N ASP A 280 17.14 -6.86 5.42
CA ASP A 280 18.51 -6.34 5.30
C ASP A 280 18.84 -5.33 6.41
N LEU A 281 17.87 -4.46 6.76
CA LEU A 281 18.05 -3.44 7.79
C LEU A 281 18.25 -4.04 9.20
N ILE A 282 17.57 -5.17 9.50
CA ILE A 282 17.58 -5.80 10.82
C ILE A 282 18.61 -6.92 10.95
N GLU A 283 19.15 -7.45 9.84
CA GLU A 283 20.04 -8.61 9.80
C GLU A 283 21.19 -8.54 10.81
N PRO A 284 21.85 -7.38 11.06
CA PRO A 284 22.91 -7.29 12.07
C PRO A 284 22.46 -7.49 13.52
N HIS A 285 21.16 -7.46 13.78
CA HIS A 285 20.60 -7.43 15.14
C HIS A 285 19.57 -8.53 15.41
N ALA A 286 18.98 -9.11 14.36
CA ALA A 286 17.88 -10.06 14.46
C ALA A 286 18.34 -11.51 14.46
N PRO A 287 17.60 -12.44 15.09
CA PRO A 287 17.84 -13.88 14.93
C PRO A 287 17.76 -14.27 13.44
N PRO A 288 18.68 -15.12 12.95
CA PRO A 288 18.72 -15.55 11.54
C PRO A 288 17.39 -16.15 11.05
N ASP A 289 16.71 -16.92 11.88
CA ASP A 289 15.42 -17.53 11.55
C ASP A 289 14.33 -16.48 11.30
N TYR A 290 14.36 -15.36 12.02
CA TYR A 290 13.41 -14.28 11.81
C TYR A 290 13.70 -13.53 10.51
N VAL A 291 14.97 -13.26 10.20
CA VAL A 291 15.38 -12.68 8.91
C VAL A 291 14.95 -13.58 7.76
N ALA A 292 15.20 -14.90 7.87
CA ALA A 292 14.76 -15.88 6.89
C ALA A 292 13.22 -15.92 6.76
N HIS A 293 12.49 -15.79 7.88
CA HIS A 293 11.02 -15.68 7.85
C HIS A 293 10.53 -14.49 7.05
N LEU A 294 11.10 -13.29 7.23
CA LEU A 294 10.73 -12.11 6.45
C LEU A 294 11.02 -12.29 4.94
N ARG A 295 12.11 -12.97 4.60
CA ARG A 295 12.52 -13.25 3.20
C ARG A 295 11.68 -14.34 2.51
N ARG A 296 10.83 -15.09 3.24
CA ARG A 296 9.94 -16.11 2.65
C ARG A 296 8.85 -15.52 1.78
N ILE A 297 8.38 -14.31 2.07
CA ILE A 297 7.37 -13.63 1.25
C ILE A 297 8.06 -13.03 0.04
N ARG A 298 7.80 -13.63 -1.12
CA ARG A 298 8.33 -13.17 -2.42
C ARG A 298 7.47 -12.02 -2.96
N TYR A 299 8.08 -11.24 -3.84
CA TYR A 299 7.42 -10.11 -4.49
C TYR A 299 7.57 -10.19 -6.00
N LEU A 300 6.59 -9.66 -6.70
CA LEU A 300 6.73 -9.26 -8.10
C LEU A 300 7.13 -7.80 -8.18
N ALA A 301 8.00 -7.50 -9.12
CA ALA A 301 8.25 -6.17 -9.61
C ALA A 301 7.12 -5.71 -10.55
N ASN A 302 7.11 -4.42 -10.88
CA ASN A 302 6.21 -3.86 -11.89
C ASN A 302 7.00 -2.97 -12.85
N VAL A 303 6.74 -3.13 -14.14
CA VAL A 303 7.12 -2.17 -15.18
C VAL A 303 5.84 -1.54 -15.69
N CYS A 304 5.79 -0.23 -15.69
CA CYS A 304 4.65 0.56 -16.13
C CYS A 304 5.11 1.61 -17.15
N LEU A 305 4.69 1.46 -18.38
CA LEU A 305 4.84 2.49 -19.41
C LEU A 305 3.63 3.40 -19.36
N VAL A 306 3.85 4.70 -19.25
CA VAL A 306 2.83 5.75 -19.36
C VAL A 306 3.00 6.47 -20.68
N LEU A 307 1.94 6.55 -21.46
CA LEU A 307 1.89 7.28 -22.72
C LEU A 307 1.02 8.53 -22.54
N GLU A 308 1.50 9.65 -23.03
CA GLU A 308 0.75 10.88 -23.25
C GLU A 308 0.37 10.96 -24.71
N LEU A 309 -0.92 10.95 -25.02
CA LEU A 309 -1.43 10.95 -26.39
C LEU A 309 -2.17 12.24 -26.70
N ASP A 310 -2.22 12.61 -27.99
CA ASP A 310 -2.99 13.75 -28.49
C ASP A 310 -4.51 13.46 -28.60
N ARG A 311 -4.89 12.19 -28.46
CA ARG A 311 -6.28 11.72 -28.55
C ARG A 311 -6.51 10.44 -27.76
N SER A 312 -7.79 10.13 -27.49
CA SER A 312 -8.21 8.91 -26.82
C SER A 312 -7.88 7.64 -27.63
N LEU A 313 -7.44 6.60 -26.93
CA LEU A 313 -7.21 5.28 -27.47
C LEU A 313 -8.50 4.45 -27.55
N SER A 314 -9.38 4.60 -26.54
CA SER A 314 -10.64 3.86 -26.42
C SER A 314 -11.62 4.59 -25.47
N SER A 315 -12.82 4.04 -25.31
CA SER A 315 -13.77 4.49 -24.28
C SER A 315 -13.69 3.68 -22.97
N THR A 316 -12.67 2.82 -22.81
CA THR A 316 -12.52 1.94 -21.66
C THR A 316 -11.51 2.52 -20.70
N TYR A 317 -11.89 2.69 -19.43
CA TYR A 317 -10.96 3.11 -18.38
C TYR A 317 -9.98 1.98 -18.05
N TRP A 318 -10.48 0.80 -17.70
CA TRP A 318 -9.68 -0.34 -17.28
C TRP A 318 -9.90 -1.53 -18.20
N LEU A 319 -8.91 -1.88 -18.99
CA LEU A 319 -8.93 -3.03 -19.88
C LEU A 319 -8.01 -4.12 -19.31
N ASN A 320 -8.59 -5.24 -18.85
CA ASN A 320 -7.82 -6.42 -18.52
C ASN A 320 -7.39 -7.14 -19.79
N VAL A 321 -6.10 -7.40 -19.93
CA VAL A 321 -5.56 -8.12 -21.08
C VAL A 321 -5.44 -9.60 -20.72
N ASN A 322 -6.42 -10.39 -21.14
CA ASN A 322 -6.50 -11.83 -20.89
C ASN A 322 -5.89 -12.67 -22.03
N ASP A 323 -5.00 -12.08 -22.80
CA ASP A 323 -4.27 -12.75 -23.86
C ASP A 323 -2.79 -12.82 -23.48
N PRO A 324 -2.23 -14.02 -23.22
CA PRO A 324 -0.84 -14.18 -22.78
C PRO A 324 0.20 -13.79 -23.84
N SER A 325 -0.20 -13.56 -25.09
CA SER A 325 0.69 -13.07 -26.15
C SER A 325 1.01 -11.58 -26.03
N PHE A 326 0.42 -10.86 -25.04
CA PHE A 326 0.69 -9.45 -24.79
C PHE A 326 1.61 -9.28 -23.56
N PRO A 327 2.53 -8.31 -23.60
CA PRO A 327 3.50 -8.08 -22.53
C PRO A 327 2.93 -7.35 -21.31
N PHE A 328 1.70 -6.87 -21.37
CA PHE A 328 1.03 -6.14 -20.30
C PHE A 328 -0.28 -6.83 -19.91
N VAL A 329 -0.64 -6.73 -18.62
CA VAL A 329 -1.87 -7.33 -18.06
C VAL A 329 -3.03 -6.36 -18.01
N GLY A 330 -2.75 -5.08 -18.18
CA GLY A 330 -3.74 -4.01 -18.15
C GLY A 330 -3.33 -2.86 -19.06
N VAL A 331 -4.32 -2.33 -19.76
CA VAL A 331 -4.28 -1.06 -20.45
C VAL A 331 -5.27 -0.16 -19.72
N ILE A 332 -4.78 0.86 -19.04
CA ILE A 332 -5.61 1.77 -18.27
C ILE A 332 -5.57 3.15 -18.92
N GLU A 333 -6.64 3.52 -19.60
CA GLU A 333 -6.78 4.86 -20.16
C GLU A 333 -7.33 5.78 -19.08
N HIS A 334 -6.41 6.38 -18.31
CA HIS A 334 -6.71 7.17 -17.13
C HIS A 334 -7.66 8.33 -17.44
N THR A 335 -7.57 8.91 -18.63
CA THR A 335 -8.38 10.03 -19.05
C THR A 335 -9.81 9.66 -19.46
N ASN A 336 -10.20 8.39 -19.39
CA ASN A 336 -11.59 7.94 -19.33
C ASN A 336 -12.16 7.92 -17.88
N PHE A 337 -11.35 8.34 -16.89
CA PHE A 337 -11.71 8.46 -15.49
C PHE A 337 -11.51 9.90 -14.98
N GLU A 338 -10.32 10.48 -15.11
CA GLU A 338 -10.04 11.89 -14.86
C GLU A 338 -9.89 12.63 -16.21
N PRO A 339 -10.61 13.72 -16.46
CA PRO A 339 -10.73 14.29 -17.81
C PRO A 339 -9.38 14.82 -18.34
N PRO A 340 -9.17 14.80 -19.69
CA PRO A 340 -7.91 15.23 -20.31
C PRO A 340 -7.52 16.68 -19.99
N GLU A 341 -8.51 17.54 -19.73
CA GLU A 341 -8.32 18.95 -19.35
C GLU A 341 -7.45 19.08 -18.09
N THR A 342 -7.52 18.10 -17.18
CA THR A 342 -6.64 18.01 -15.99
C THR A 342 -5.17 17.92 -16.40
N TYR A 343 -4.87 17.35 -17.55
CA TYR A 343 -3.52 17.10 -18.07
C TYR A 343 -3.20 17.93 -19.32
N ALA A 344 -3.70 19.17 -19.37
CA ALA A 344 -3.51 20.09 -20.49
C ALA A 344 -3.98 19.52 -21.84
N GLY A 345 -5.09 18.77 -21.84
CA GLY A 345 -5.69 18.16 -23.04
C GLY A 345 -5.05 16.84 -23.48
N ARG A 346 -4.10 16.31 -22.71
CA ARG A 346 -3.43 15.05 -23.03
C ARG A 346 -4.25 13.85 -22.57
N HIS A 347 -4.28 12.80 -23.40
CA HIS A 347 -4.87 11.52 -23.06
C HIS A 347 -3.80 10.59 -22.47
N ILE A 348 -4.06 10.04 -21.30
CA ILE A 348 -3.07 9.27 -20.52
C ILE A 348 -3.41 7.79 -20.56
N VAL A 349 -2.44 6.98 -20.97
CA VAL A 349 -2.58 5.52 -21.07
C VAL A 349 -1.43 4.84 -20.30
N TYR A 350 -1.79 3.98 -19.35
CA TYR A 350 -0.84 3.10 -18.66
C TYR A 350 -0.85 1.71 -19.27
N LEU A 351 0.34 1.18 -19.55
CA LEU A 351 0.58 -0.22 -19.92
C LEU A 351 1.40 -0.86 -18.79
N SER A 352 0.80 -1.77 -18.04
CA SER A 352 1.40 -2.28 -16.81
C SER A 352 1.63 -3.79 -16.87
N LYS A 353 2.78 -4.23 -16.35
CA LYS A 353 3.15 -5.64 -16.19
C LYS A 353 3.77 -5.91 -14.83
N TYR A 354 3.19 -6.90 -14.11
CA TYR A 354 3.85 -7.52 -12.97
C TYR A 354 4.73 -8.67 -13.45
N LEU A 355 5.94 -8.77 -12.91
CA LEU A 355 6.93 -9.74 -13.39
C LEU A 355 8.02 -10.01 -12.34
N PRO A 356 8.70 -11.18 -12.40
CA PRO A 356 9.93 -11.39 -11.66
C PRO A 356 11.06 -10.47 -12.14
N GLU A 357 12.00 -10.10 -11.27
CA GLU A 357 13.14 -9.23 -11.61
C GLU A 357 14.09 -9.85 -12.65
N GLU A 358 14.07 -11.17 -12.77
CA GLU A 358 14.86 -11.92 -13.76
C GLU A 358 14.32 -11.79 -15.19
N SER A 359 13.11 -11.23 -15.34
CA SER A 359 12.45 -11.07 -16.65
C SER A 359 13.19 -10.08 -17.55
N GLU A 360 13.21 -10.37 -18.83
CA GLU A 360 13.85 -9.53 -19.84
C GLU A 360 13.29 -8.10 -19.83
N LEU A 361 11.96 -7.95 -19.79
CA LEU A 361 11.29 -6.64 -19.76
C LEU A 361 11.74 -5.75 -18.58
N TRP A 362 12.10 -6.35 -17.42
CA TRP A 362 12.64 -5.59 -16.29
C TRP A 362 14.00 -4.99 -16.59
N ARG A 363 14.81 -5.67 -17.39
CA ARG A 363 16.20 -5.28 -17.73
C ARG A 363 16.31 -4.38 -18.94
N MET A 364 15.27 -4.32 -19.78
CA MET A 364 15.23 -3.46 -20.95
C MET A 364 15.44 -2.00 -20.60
N ALA A 365 16.16 -1.25 -21.45
CA ALA A 365 16.20 0.21 -21.35
C ALA A 365 14.82 0.82 -21.68
N ASP A 366 14.56 2.05 -21.22
CA ASP A 366 13.25 2.69 -21.41
C ASP A 366 12.82 2.80 -22.88
N PRO A 367 13.70 3.13 -23.85
CA PRO A 367 13.33 3.10 -25.25
C PRO A 367 12.95 1.71 -25.77
N GLU A 368 13.58 0.65 -25.27
CA GLU A 368 13.27 -0.73 -25.65
C GLU A 368 11.90 -1.15 -25.12
N VAL A 369 11.58 -0.79 -23.85
CA VAL A 369 10.25 -1.01 -23.26
C VAL A 369 9.17 -0.31 -24.07
N LEU A 370 9.42 0.93 -24.51
CA LEU A 370 8.52 1.70 -25.35
C LEU A 370 8.27 0.95 -26.68
N GLU A 371 9.33 0.66 -27.45
CA GLU A 371 9.22 0.01 -28.76
C GLU A 371 8.52 -1.34 -28.69
N TYR A 372 8.90 -2.16 -27.71
CA TYR A 372 8.29 -3.45 -27.47
C TYR A 372 6.79 -3.32 -27.17
N SER A 373 6.41 -2.39 -26.29
CA SER A 373 5.03 -2.16 -25.92
C SER A 373 4.17 -1.61 -27.05
N LEU A 374 4.71 -0.66 -27.84
CA LEU A 374 3.99 -0.05 -28.97
C LEU A 374 3.65 -1.06 -30.07
N THR A 375 4.56 -1.99 -30.37
CA THR A 375 4.30 -3.09 -31.32
C THR A 375 3.07 -3.90 -30.91
N HIS A 376 2.91 -4.19 -29.63
CA HIS A 376 1.76 -4.93 -29.13
C HIS A 376 0.51 -4.05 -28.99
N LEU A 377 0.67 -2.77 -28.62
CA LEU A 377 -0.46 -1.84 -28.55
C LEU A 377 -1.12 -1.67 -29.92
N GLN A 378 -0.34 -1.55 -30.99
CA GLN A 378 -0.84 -1.44 -32.37
C GLN A 378 -1.57 -2.72 -32.82
N ARG A 379 -1.13 -3.91 -32.37
CA ARG A 379 -1.87 -5.16 -32.62
C ARG A 379 -3.25 -5.17 -31.94
N MET A 380 -3.36 -4.55 -30.77
CA MET A 380 -4.61 -4.48 -29.99
C MET A 380 -5.54 -3.39 -30.55
N PHE A 381 -4.97 -2.26 -30.94
CA PHE A 381 -5.66 -1.08 -31.46
C PHE A 381 -5.11 -0.73 -32.85
N PRO A 382 -5.63 -1.36 -33.93
CA PRO A 382 -5.09 -1.16 -35.27
C PRO A 382 -5.09 0.29 -35.80
N ALA A 383 -5.99 1.14 -35.26
CA ALA A 383 -6.05 2.56 -35.59
C ALA A 383 -4.97 3.41 -34.87
N PHE A 384 -4.30 2.86 -33.85
CA PHE A 384 -3.26 3.57 -33.12
C PHE A 384 -2.08 3.90 -34.05
N SER A 385 -1.58 5.14 -33.95
CA SER A 385 -0.37 5.59 -34.66
C SER A 385 0.63 6.16 -33.65
N ARG A 386 1.92 5.95 -33.93
CA ARG A 386 3.03 6.55 -33.16
C ARG A 386 2.96 8.08 -33.12
N GLU A 387 2.41 8.70 -34.15
CA GLU A 387 2.24 10.15 -34.26
C GLU A 387 1.31 10.72 -33.17
N TRP A 388 0.49 9.88 -32.52
CA TRP A 388 -0.36 10.30 -31.42
C TRP A 388 0.41 10.53 -30.12
N ILE A 389 1.68 10.04 -30.03
CA ILE A 389 2.48 10.10 -28.81
C ILE A 389 3.08 11.48 -28.65
N LEU A 390 2.69 12.18 -27.58
CA LEU A 390 3.25 13.46 -27.16
C LEU A 390 4.40 13.27 -26.15
N GLY A 391 4.38 12.19 -25.38
CA GLY A 391 5.38 11.84 -24.37
C GLY A 391 5.25 10.41 -23.88
N SER A 392 6.32 9.90 -23.26
CA SER A 392 6.34 8.56 -22.68
C SER A 392 7.25 8.49 -21.47
N HIS A 393 6.85 7.70 -20.47
CA HIS A 393 7.60 7.52 -19.22
C HIS A 393 7.58 6.04 -18.83
N VAL A 394 8.71 5.50 -18.40
CA VAL A 394 8.81 4.12 -17.91
C VAL A 394 9.14 4.13 -16.44
N TRP A 395 8.23 3.59 -15.64
CA TRP A 395 8.38 3.47 -14.20
C TRP A 395 8.58 2.02 -13.77
N ARG A 396 9.46 1.81 -12.79
CA ARG A 396 9.75 0.49 -12.24
C ARG A 396 9.62 0.50 -10.72
N ALA A 397 8.95 -0.52 -10.18
CA ALA A 397 8.89 -0.77 -8.75
C ALA A 397 9.28 -2.21 -8.46
N ARG A 398 10.41 -2.40 -7.74
CA ARG A 398 10.96 -3.72 -7.42
C ARG A 398 10.01 -4.56 -6.56
N TYR A 399 9.49 -3.99 -5.50
CA TYR A 399 8.62 -4.66 -4.55
C TYR A 399 7.18 -4.13 -4.69
N SER A 400 6.52 -4.49 -5.79
CA SER A 400 5.22 -3.94 -6.13
C SER A 400 4.06 -4.80 -5.65
N GLN A 401 4.19 -6.14 -5.66
CA GLN A 401 3.12 -7.06 -5.30
C GLN A 401 3.67 -8.26 -4.51
N PRO A 402 3.33 -8.41 -3.21
CA PRO A 402 3.58 -9.66 -2.50
C PRO A 402 2.84 -10.82 -3.16
N ILE A 403 3.49 -11.98 -3.23
CA ILE A 403 2.86 -13.19 -3.75
C ILE A 403 2.08 -13.85 -2.62
N VAL A 404 0.77 -13.67 -2.64
CA VAL A 404 -0.14 -14.24 -1.65
C VAL A 404 -0.41 -15.71 -2.00
N SER A 405 0.48 -16.57 -1.56
CA SER A 405 0.40 -18.02 -1.77
C SER A 405 -0.55 -18.70 -0.80
N ARG A 406 -0.77 -20.00 -1.00
CA ARG A 406 -1.50 -20.86 -0.06
C ARG A 406 -0.89 -20.78 1.35
N HIS A 407 -1.74 -20.77 2.40
CA HIS A 407 -1.32 -20.60 3.81
C HIS A 407 -0.60 -19.28 4.12
N TYR A 408 -0.89 -18.24 3.35
CA TYR A 408 -0.22 -16.94 3.51
C TYR A 408 -0.39 -16.35 4.92
N GLY A 409 -1.53 -16.57 5.57
CA GLY A 409 -1.80 -16.09 6.92
C GLY A 409 -0.73 -16.49 7.94
N SER A 410 -0.16 -17.70 7.81
CA SER A 410 0.91 -18.19 8.69
C SER A 410 2.32 -17.61 8.37
N MET A 411 2.45 -16.94 7.22
CA MET A 411 3.71 -16.33 6.79
C MET A 411 3.80 -14.85 7.17
N ILE A 412 2.69 -14.22 7.52
CA ILE A 412 2.62 -12.79 7.84
C ILE A 412 3.37 -12.52 9.15
N PRO A 413 4.37 -11.62 9.16
CA PRO A 413 5.03 -11.24 10.40
C PRO A 413 4.07 -10.43 11.30
N ALA A 414 4.24 -10.56 12.61
CA ALA A 414 3.52 -9.74 13.57
C ALA A 414 3.92 -8.26 13.46
N VAL A 415 3.05 -7.37 13.93
CA VAL A 415 3.36 -5.93 14.05
C VAL A 415 4.53 -5.71 15.01
N GLU A 416 4.53 -6.39 16.16
CA GLU A 416 5.65 -6.37 17.10
C GLU A 416 6.69 -7.40 16.67
N THR A 417 7.94 -6.96 16.51
CA THR A 417 9.04 -7.84 16.11
C THR A 417 9.71 -8.48 17.34
N PRO A 418 10.55 -9.53 17.15
CA PRO A 418 11.41 -10.05 18.22
C PRO A 418 12.48 -9.05 18.70
N LEU A 419 12.68 -7.92 18.00
CA LEU A 419 13.56 -6.84 18.40
C LEU A 419 12.76 -5.80 19.21
N PRO A 420 12.90 -5.73 20.55
CA PRO A 420 12.16 -4.76 21.35
C PRO A 420 12.41 -3.33 20.83
N GLY A 421 11.34 -2.56 20.67
CA GLY A 421 11.40 -1.21 20.12
C GLY A 421 11.24 -1.10 18.61
N LEU A 422 11.19 -2.22 17.87
CA LEU A 422 10.92 -2.24 16.44
C LEU A 422 9.54 -2.82 16.12
N PHE A 423 8.79 -2.11 15.28
CA PHE A 423 7.45 -2.48 14.82
C PHE A 423 7.40 -2.49 13.29
N LEU A 424 6.52 -3.32 12.71
CA LEU A 424 6.33 -3.45 11.27
C LEU A 424 4.93 -3.04 10.83
N THR A 425 4.85 -2.30 9.72
CA THR A 425 3.62 -2.10 8.97
C THR A 425 3.92 -2.06 7.48
N THR A 426 3.81 -3.20 6.81
CA THR A 426 4.17 -3.36 5.40
C THR A 426 2.99 -3.85 4.58
N MET A 427 3.05 -3.67 3.26
CA MET A 427 2.00 -4.17 2.36
C MET A 427 1.81 -5.69 2.44
N ALA A 428 2.83 -6.44 2.84
CA ALA A 428 2.75 -7.89 2.99
C ALA A 428 1.87 -8.34 4.17
N GLN A 429 1.59 -7.44 5.12
CA GLN A 429 0.70 -7.71 6.26
C GLN A 429 -0.78 -7.48 5.94
N VAL A 430 -1.08 -6.93 4.76
CA VAL A 430 -2.45 -6.76 4.30
C VAL A 430 -3.02 -8.12 3.90
N TYR A 431 -4.01 -8.59 4.66
CA TYR A 431 -4.67 -9.88 4.47
C TYR A 431 -5.99 -9.95 5.26
N PRO A 432 -7.07 -10.57 4.77
CA PRO A 432 -7.22 -11.34 3.53
C PRO A 432 -7.39 -10.49 2.27
N GLU A 433 -7.36 -9.18 2.40
CA GLU A 433 -7.49 -8.26 1.27
C GLU A 433 -6.20 -8.25 0.42
N ASP A 434 -6.30 -7.64 -0.77
CA ASP A 434 -5.11 -7.31 -1.54
C ASP A 434 -4.56 -5.96 -1.10
N ARG A 435 -3.27 -5.79 -1.27
CA ARG A 435 -2.59 -4.53 -0.98
C ARG A 435 -3.27 -3.36 -1.72
N GLY A 436 -3.28 -2.18 -1.11
CA GLY A 436 -3.85 -0.95 -1.66
C GLY A 436 -3.83 0.15 -0.62
N THR A 437 -4.01 1.39 -1.06
CA THR A 437 -3.93 2.58 -0.19
C THR A 437 -4.88 2.50 0.99
N ASN A 438 -6.13 2.04 0.77
CA ASN A 438 -7.13 1.86 1.82
C ASN A 438 -6.62 0.98 2.97
N TYR A 439 -5.98 -0.14 2.64
CA TYR A 439 -5.49 -1.09 3.64
C TYR A 439 -4.13 -0.71 4.20
N ALA A 440 -3.30 0.00 3.43
CA ALA A 440 -2.07 0.59 3.94
C ALA A 440 -2.38 1.62 5.06
N ILE A 441 -3.40 2.45 4.87
CA ILE A 441 -3.91 3.38 5.88
C ILE A 441 -4.39 2.63 7.12
N ARG A 442 -5.19 1.56 6.96
CA ARG A 442 -5.67 0.72 8.06
C ARG A 442 -4.52 0.17 8.91
N GLU A 443 -3.58 -0.51 8.27
CA GLU A 443 -2.48 -1.15 9.00
C GLU A 443 -1.52 -0.10 9.61
N GLY A 444 -1.28 1.02 8.92
CA GLY A 444 -0.51 2.14 9.47
C GLY A 444 -1.13 2.69 10.75
N ARG A 445 -2.42 3.02 10.71
CA ARG A 445 -3.15 3.51 11.90
C ARG A 445 -3.14 2.51 13.05
N LYS A 446 -3.41 1.23 12.76
CA LYS A 446 -3.35 0.16 13.76
C LYS A 446 -1.97 0.07 14.41
N THR A 447 -0.91 0.13 13.62
CA THR A 447 0.47 0.09 14.14
C THR A 447 0.78 1.34 14.98
N GLY A 448 0.38 2.53 14.54
CA GLY A 448 0.51 3.76 15.34
C GLY A 448 -0.19 3.67 16.70
N GLN A 449 -1.39 3.07 16.74
CA GLN A 449 -2.14 2.84 18.00
C GLN A 449 -1.39 1.87 18.93
N VAL A 450 -0.91 0.73 18.40
CA VAL A 450 -0.13 -0.24 19.16
C VAL A 450 1.11 0.40 19.77
N VAL A 451 1.85 1.18 18.96
CA VAL A 451 3.07 1.86 19.44
C VAL A 451 2.76 2.90 20.50
N ALA A 452 1.73 3.74 20.30
CA ALA A 452 1.31 4.73 21.30
C ALA A 452 0.95 4.08 22.64
N GLU A 453 0.22 2.96 22.61
CA GLU A 453 -0.14 2.21 23.83
C GLU A 453 1.09 1.60 24.51
N ARG A 454 2.02 1.03 23.76
CA ARG A 454 3.28 0.50 24.31
C ARG A 454 4.12 1.57 25.00
N LEU A 455 4.21 2.75 24.41
CA LEU A 455 4.95 3.88 25.00
C LEU A 455 4.27 4.36 26.29
N ARG A 456 2.93 4.34 26.36
CA ARG A 456 2.16 4.71 27.54
C ARG A 456 2.40 3.73 28.70
N THR A 457 2.33 2.42 28.47
CA THR A 457 2.55 1.40 29.49
C THR A 457 3.97 1.44 30.04
N GLN A 458 4.98 1.58 29.20
CA GLN A 458 6.39 1.73 29.63
C GLN A 458 6.61 2.94 30.56
N ARG A 459 5.85 4.03 30.40
CA ARG A 459 5.92 5.21 31.27
C ARG A 459 5.34 4.90 32.65
N ALA A 460 4.22 4.16 32.71
CA ALA A 460 3.61 3.75 33.96
C ALA A 460 4.55 2.88 34.81
N ASP A 461 5.20 1.87 34.17
CA ASP A 461 6.13 0.96 34.84
C ASP A 461 7.40 1.65 35.34
N SER A 462 7.92 2.62 34.58
CA SER A 462 9.09 3.41 35.01
C SER A 462 8.75 4.39 36.14
N GLY A 463 7.54 4.91 36.19
CA GLY A 463 7.06 5.75 37.29
C GLY A 463 6.87 5.01 38.61
N ILE A 464 6.42 3.77 38.53
CA ILE A 464 6.23 2.90 39.74
C ILE A 464 7.58 2.49 40.32
N ARG A 465 8.57 2.12 39.49
CA ARG A 465 9.92 1.77 39.97
C ARG A 465 10.72 2.95 40.55
N GLY A 466 10.43 4.17 40.10
CA GLY A 466 11.03 5.39 40.67
C GLY A 466 10.45 5.79 42.05
N ALA A 467 9.29 5.26 42.44
CA ALA A 467 8.66 5.53 43.75
C ALA A 467 9.06 4.52 44.86
N GLU A 468 9.73 3.43 44.51
CA GLU A 468 10.19 2.37 45.43
C GLU A 468 11.71 2.43 45.72
N ALA A 469 12.34 3.60 45.70
CA ALA A 469 13.71 3.71 46.20
C ALA A 469 13.71 3.55 47.72
N PRO A 470 14.48 2.60 48.33
CA PRO A 470 14.48 2.40 49.75
C PRO A 470 15.06 3.62 50.48
N GLU A 471 14.38 4.05 51.51
CA GLU A 471 14.93 5.04 52.48
C GLU A 471 16.28 4.53 53.01
N PRO A 472 17.32 5.37 53.10
CA PRO A 472 18.56 4.99 53.74
C PRO A 472 18.30 4.76 55.22
N GLY A 473 18.42 3.49 55.64
CA GLY A 473 18.29 3.11 57.06
C GLY A 473 19.22 3.93 57.93
N LEU A 474 18.63 4.62 58.90
CA LEU A 474 19.31 5.19 60.04
C LEU A 474 20.01 4.07 60.83
N VAL A 475 21.33 3.99 60.67
CA VAL A 475 22.17 3.20 61.58
C VAL A 475 22.35 4.07 62.81
N GLY A 476 21.61 3.73 63.87
CA GLY A 476 21.82 4.27 65.21
C GLY A 476 23.02 3.64 65.87
N ALA A 477 23.88 4.47 66.43
CA ALA A 477 24.94 4.09 67.34
C ALA A 477 24.40 3.89 68.76
#